data_5529382c79b7142b10c1ee219ae94b27
#
_entry.id   5529382c79b7142b10c1ee219ae94b27
#
_cell.length_a   1.000
_cell.length_b   1.000
_cell.length_c   1.000
_cell.angle_alpha   90.00
_cell.angle_beta   90.00
_cell.angle_gamma   90.00
#
_symmetry.space_group_name_H-M   'P 1'
#
loop_
_entity.id
_entity.type
_entity.pdbx_description
1 polymer ?
#
loop_
_entity_poly.entity_id
_entity_poly.type
_entity_poly.pdbx_seq_one_letter_code
_entity_poly.pdbx_strand_id
1 'polypeptide(L)'
;MTLIRSVWIGGSMMLLLTQPSLQSQRPATTPSIRPAAATTALPRGNAEHGRYLVEHVAMCIECHSGRDARGAILESERFLGAPIPFAPPWPNDWAMRAPRNRGLPGYTDEMALRLLTEGAIGRNGEQLRPPMPRFRMSVQDAADVIAYMRFPG
;
A
#
# COMPACT_ATOMS: atom_id res chain seq x y z
N MET A 1 43.95 -59.04 -25.12
CA MET A 1 44.89 -59.79 -24.26
C MET A 1 44.94 -58.91 -22.99
N THR A 2 44.48 -59.27 -21.89
CA THR A 2 44.67 -60.20 -20.84
C THR A 2 43.61 -59.91 -19.76
N LEU A 3 42.81 -60.92 -19.45
CA LEU A 3 41.86 -60.97 -18.35
C LEU A 3 42.55 -60.99 -17.00
N ILE A 4 42.07 -60.24 -16.01
CA ILE A 4 42.29 -60.59 -14.60
C ILE A 4 40.96 -60.59 -13.91
N ARG A 5 40.50 -61.79 -13.53
CA ARG A 5 39.43 -62.05 -12.58
C ARG A 5 39.96 -61.87 -11.17
N SER A 6 39.25 -61.14 -10.34
CA SER A 6 39.43 -61.27 -8.89
C SER A 6 38.11 -61.53 -8.26
N VAL A 7 37.97 -62.70 -7.72
CA VAL A 7 36.91 -63.19 -6.86
C VAL A 7 37.16 -62.66 -5.46
N TRP A 8 36.19 -62.09 -4.82
CA TRP A 8 36.13 -61.82 -3.38
C TRP A 8 34.95 -62.47 -2.76
N ILE A 9 35.22 -63.31 -1.81
CA ILE A 9 34.34 -64.16 -1.00
C ILE A 9 33.77 -63.34 0.13
N GLY A 10 32.47 -63.49 0.37
CA GLY A 10 31.67 -63.58 1.58
C GLY A 10 32.05 -62.80 2.84
N GLY A 11 31.08 -62.08 3.30
CA GLY A 11 31.02 -61.62 4.66
C GLY A 11 29.55 -61.16 4.94
N SER A 12 28.72 -62.13 5.34
CA SER A 12 27.39 -61.82 5.89
C SER A 12 27.55 -61.17 7.25
N MET A 13 27.36 -59.86 7.30
CA MET A 13 27.22 -59.13 8.57
C MET A 13 25.76 -58.80 8.77
N MET A 14 25.10 -59.50 9.69
CA MET A 14 23.75 -59.37 10.10
C MET A 14 23.61 -58.09 10.94
N LEU A 15 23.16 -57.00 10.30
CA LEU A 15 22.90 -55.73 10.99
C LEU A 15 21.52 -55.81 11.63
N LEU A 16 21.48 -55.86 12.97
CA LEU A 16 20.30 -55.68 13.77
C LEU A 16 19.75 -54.23 13.59
N LEU A 17 18.72 -54.05 12.80
CA LEU A 17 18.00 -52.80 12.64
C LEU A 17 17.14 -52.55 13.88
N THR A 18 17.64 -51.77 14.81
CA THR A 18 16.83 -51.14 15.82
C THR A 18 16.00 -50.03 15.15
N GLN A 19 14.70 -50.27 15.01
CA GLN A 19 13.76 -49.27 14.50
C GLN A 19 13.54 -48.22 15.59
N PRO A 20 13.76 -46.91 15.31
CA PRO A 20 13.32 -45.87 16.20
C PRO A 20 11.80 -45.76 16.13
N SER A 21 11.14 -45.83 17.28
CA SER A 21 9.74 -45.61 17.44
C SER A 21 9.33 -44.23 16.92
N LEU A 22 8.54 -44.19 15.86
CA LEU A 22 7.86 -42.97 15.40
C LEU A 22 6.85 -42.53 16.48
N GLN A 23 7.33 -41.66 17.38
CA GLN A 23 6.41 -40.89 18.22
C GLN A 23 5.63 -39.96 17.32
N SER A 24 4.34 -40.28 17.16
CA SER A 24 3.36 -39.42 16.52
C SER A 24 3.31 -38.09 17.27
N GLN A 25 4.01 -37.10 16.76
CA GLN A 25 3.90 -35.73 17.23
C GLN A 25 2.51 -35.22 16.80
N ARG A 26 1.59 -35.14 17.76
CA ARG A 26 0.33 -34.42 17.58
C ARG A 26 0.69 -32.99 17.15
N PRO A 27 0.12 -32.48 16.04
CA PRO A 27 0.34 -31.09 15.69
C PRO A 27 -0.17 -30.22 16.86
N ALA A 28 0.75 -29.44 17.43
CA ALA A 28 0.38 -28.40 18.37
C ALA A 28 -0.54 -27.43 17.65
N THR A 29 -1.79 -27.39 18.04
CA THR A 29 -2.75 -26.38 17.62
C THR A 29 -2.23 -25.04 18.13
N THR A 30 -1.47 -24.34 17.29
CA THR A 30 -1.12 -22.94 17.51
C THR A 30 -2.45 -22.18 17.58
N PRO A 31 -2.77 -21.49 18.69
CA PRO A 31 -3.94 -20.64 18.70
C PRO A 31 -3.72 -19.58 17.62
N SER A 32 -4.53 -19.64 16.56
CA SER A 32 -4.61 -18.58 15.58
C SER A 32 -5.13 -17.35 16.30
N ILE A 33 -4.20 -16.49 16.73
CA ILE A 33 -4.53 -15.13 17.15
C ILE A 33 -4.95 -14.42 15.86
N ARG A 34 -6.21 -14.56 15.50
CA ARG A 34 -6.87 -13.70 14.55
C ARG A 34 -6.81 -12.30 15.19
N PRO A 35 -6.06 -11.34 14.64
CA PRO A 35 -6.20 -9.99 15.13
C PRO A 35 -7.67 -9.64 14.96
N ALA A 36 -8.37 -9.38 16.06
CA ALA A 36 -9.65 -8.73 16.00
C ALA A 36 -9.39 -7.48 15.17
N ALA A 37 -10.09 -7.36 14.04
CA ALA A 37 -10.12 -6.12 13.30
C ALA A 37 -10.70 -5.09 14.28
N ALA A 38 -9.81 -4.43 15.01
CA ALA A 38 -10.16 -3.26 15.77
C ALA A 38 -10.66 -2.29 14.70
N THR A 39 -11.95 -2.06 14.67
CA THR A 39 -12.54 -0.92 13.98
C THR A 39 -11.97 0.29 14.72
N THR A 40 -10.79 0.71 14.31
CA THR A 40 -10.15 1.90 14.87
C THR A 40 -11.00 3.05 14.37
N ALA A 41 -11.86 3.56 15.24
CA ALA A 41 -12.61 4.77 14.93
C ALA A 41 -11.61 5.83 14.49
N LEU A 42 -11.92 6.50 13.38
CA LEU A 42 -11.06 7.57 12.87
C LEU A 42 -10.84 8.61 13.97
N PRO A 43 -9.61 9.00 14.31
CA PRO A 43 -9.39 10.05 15.28
C PRO A 43 -10.00 11.35 14.80
N ARG A 44 -10.33 12.24 15.72
CA ARG A 44 -10.83 13.55 15.36
C ARG A 44 -9.75 14.32 14.59
N GLY A 45 -10.04 14.70 13.34
CA GLY A 45 -9.10 15.42 12.49
C GLY A 45 -9.06 16.92 12.82
N ASN A 46 -7.87 17.51 12.67
CA ASN A 46 -7.63 18.95 12.73
C ASN A 46 -7.53 19.51 11.31
N ALA A 47 -8.54 20.23 10.84
CA ALA A 47 -8.59 20.73 9.48
C ALA A 47 -7.52 21.79 9.19
N GLU A 48 -7.04 22.57 10.18
CA GLU A 48 -5.96 23.55 9.98
C GLU A 48 -4.63 22.85 9.72
N HIS A 49 -4.30 21.84 10.52
CA HIS A 49 -3.12 21.00 10.26
C HIS A 49 -3.27 20.22 8.95
N GLY A 50 -4.47 19.73 8.66
CA GLY A 50 -4.80 19.09 7.39
C GLY A 50 -4.55 19.99 6.19
N ARG A 51 -4.89 21.28 6.28
CA ARG A 51 -4.57 22.27 5.25
C ARG A 51 -3.07 22.38 5.04
N TYR A 52 -2.31 22.53 6.10
CA TYR A 52 -0.85 22.58 6.01
C TYR A 52 -0.28 21.34 5.32
N LEU A 53 -0.74 20.16 5.70
CA LEU A 53 -0.30 18.91 5.08
C LEU A 53 -0.64 18.85 3.59
N VAL A 54 -1.84 19.24 3.19
CA VAL A 54 -2.34 19.14 1.82
C VAL A 54 -1.67 20.16 0.90
N GLU A 55 -1.42 21.37 1.39
CA GLU A 55 -0.92 22.47 0.56
C GLU A 55 0.61 22.56 0.57
N HIS A 56 1.28 22.16 1.67
CA HIS A 56 2.71 22.43 1.85
C HIS A 56 3.58 21.19 2.03
N VAL A 57 3.02 20.06 2.45
CA VAL A 57 3.79 18.83 2.71
C VAL A 57 3.52 17.79 1.63
N ALA A 58 2.29 17.34 1.52
CA ALA A 58 1.87 16.35 0.52
C ALA A 58 1.62 16.97 -0.85
N MET A 59 1.49 18.31 -0.91
CA MET A 59 1.35 19.10 -2.13
C MET A 59 0.23 18.63 -3.06
N CYS A 60 -0.87 18.15 -2.51
CA CYS A 60 -2.03 17.67 -3.27
C CYS A 60 -2.58 18.73 -4.23
N ILE A 61 -2.49 19.99 -3.80
CA ILE A 61 -2.93 21.17 -4.55
C ILE A 61 -2.22 21.29 -5.90
N GLU A 62 -0.96 20.87 -6.01
CA GLU A 62 -0.14 21.03 -7.21
C GLU A 62 -0.65 20.22 -8.41
N CYS A 63 -1.22 19.03 -8.14
CA CYS A 63 -1.75 18.16 -9.19
C CYS A 63 -3.27 18.23 -9.30
N HIS A 64 -3.97 18.55 -8.21
CA HIS A 64 -5.42 18.48 -8.16
C HIS A 64 -6.14 19.81 -8.38
N SER A 65 -5.41 20.89 -8.73
CA SER A 65 -5.97 22.22 -8.94
C SER A 65 -5.62 22.76 -10.32
N GLY A 66 -6.55 23.48 -10.92
CA GLY A 66 -6.33 24.18 -12.19
C GLY A 66 -5.34 25.33 -12.05
N ARG A 67 -4.69 25.69 -13.19
CA ARG A 67 -3.68 26.73 -13.26
C ARG A 67 -3.98 27.72 -14.37
N ASP A 68 -3.56 28.95 -14.19
CA ASP A 68 -3.56 29.95 -15.24
C ASP A 68 -2.41 29.74 -16.25
N ALA A 69 -2.34 30.61 -17.26
CA ALA A 69 -1.31 30.55 -18.30
C ALA A 69 0.11 30.82 -17.76
N ARG A 70 0.27 31.31 -16.55
CA ARG A 70 1.55 31.54 -15.88
C ARG A 70 1.93 30.40 -14.94
N GLY A 71 1.06 29.40 -14.80
CA GLY A 71 1.25 28.27 -13.91
C GLY A 71 0.80 28.51 -12.46
N ALA A 72 0.22 29.65 -12.15
CA ALA A 72 -0.33 29.92 -10.81
C ALA A 72 -1.66 29.18 -10.59
N ILE A 73 -1.84 28.66 -9.39
CA ILE A 73 -3.07 27.96 -9.02
C ILE A 73 -4.24 28.94 -9.02
N LEU A 74 -5.33 28.56 -9.70
CA LEU A 74 -6.57 29.32 -9.70
C LEU A 74 -7.39 28.95 -8.45
N GLU A 75 -7.68 29.93 -7.59
CA GLU A 75 -8.45 29.71 -6.36
C GLU A 75 -9.84 29.08 -6.64
N SER A 76 -10.48 29.49 -7.74
CA SER A 76 -11.77 28.92 -8.17
C SER A 76 -11.70 27.45 -8.58
N GLU A 77 -10.50 26.95 -8.90
CA GLU A 77 -10.26 25.58 -9.37
C GLU A 77 -9.50 24.69 -8.37
N ARG A 78 -9.37 25.18 -7.12
CA ARG A 78 -8.71 24.40 -6.06
C ARG A 78 -9.40 23.04 -5.87
N PHE A 79 -8.61 21.98 -6.00
CA PHE A 79 -9.03 20.59 -5.81
C PHE A 79 -10.17 20.12 -6.74
N LEU A 80 -10.43 20.80 -7.84
CA LEU A 80 -11.43 20.38 -8.84
C LEU A 80 -10.88 19.42 -9.88
N GLY A 81 -9.61 19.07 -9.77
CA GLY A 81 -8.91 18.22 -10.73
C GLY A 81 -8.32 19.01 -11.89
N ALA A 82 -7.19 18.55 -12.40
CA ALA A 82 -6.48 19.23 -13.48
C ALA A 82 -5.70 18.27 -14.38
N PRO A 83 -5.35 18.66 -15.62
CA PRO A 83 -4.34 17.96 -16.39
C PRO A 83 -3.01 17.93 -15.62
N ILE A 84 -2.29 16.83 -15.70
CA ILE A 84 -0.94 16.71 -15.11
C ILE A 84 0.05 17.20 -16.17
N PRO A 85 0.81 18.30 -15.89
CA PRO A 85 1.59 18.97 -16.90
C PRO A 85 2.95 18.31 -17.23
N PHE A 86 3.19 17.12 -16.67
CA PHE A 86 4.45 16.39 -16.86
C PHE A 86 4.18 14.88 -16.95
N ALA A 87 5.04 14.20 -17.68
CA ALA A 87 5.05 12.75 -17.79
C ALA A 87 6.49 12.27 -18.00
N PRO A 88 6.85 11.04 -17.60
CA PRO A 88 8.16 10.49 -17.93
C PRO A 88 8.28 10.25 -19.44
N PRO A 89 9.49 10.40 -20.03
CA PRO A 89 9.70 10.28 -21.48
C PRO A 89 9.68 8.83 -21.99
N TRP A 90 9.59 7.84 -21.13
CA TRP A 90 9.54 6.41 -21.46
C TRP A 90 8.09 5.88 -21.39
N PRO A 91 7.77 4.76 -22.05
CA PRO A 91 6.46 4.12 -21.96
C PRO A 91 6.09 3.81 -20.50
N ASN A 92 4.87 4.17 -20.10
CA ASN A 92 4.40 4.05 -18.73
C ASN A 92 2.86 4.08 -18.65
N ASP A 93 2.32 3.87 -17.44
CA ASP A 93 0.90 3.95 -17.11
C ASP A 93 0.52 5.26 -16.40
N TRP A 94 1.29 6.33 -16.60
CA TRP A 94 1.10 7.63 -15.96
C TRP A 94 -0.30 8.20 -16.18
N ALA A 95 -0.93 8.69 -15.14
CA ALA A 95 -2.21 9.36 -15.27
C ALA A 95 -1.99 10.77 -15.87
N MET A 96 -2.72 11.08 -16.91
CA MET A 96 -2.61 12.39 -17.59
C MET A 96 -3.48 13.47 -16.95
N ARG A 97 -4.31 13.10 -15.98
CA ARG A 97 -5.22 13.99 -15.26
C ARG A 97 -5.39 13.55 -13.83
N ALA A 98 -5.26 14.47 -12.90
CA ALA A 98 -5.67 14.29 -11.53
C ALA A 98 -7.19 14.53 -11.41
N PRO A 99 -7.93 13.65 -10.74
CA PRO A 99 -9.36 13.83 -10.56
C PRO A 99 -9.66 14.92 -9.52
N ARG A 100 -10.93 15.37 -9.50
CA ARG A 100 -11.43 16.17 -8.40
C ARG A 100 -11.34 15.38 -7.08
N ASN A 101 -10.77 16.01 -6.07
CA ASN A 101 -10.71 15.49 -4.71
C ASN A 101 -11.33 16.41 -3.64
N ARG A 102 -11.81 17.60 -4.02
CA ARG A 102 -12.59 18.47 -3.15
C ARG A 102 -13.86 17.76 -2.67
N GLY A 103 -14.02 17.63 -1.35
CA GLY A 103 -15.11 16.88 -0.75
C GLY A 103 -14.98 15.36 -0.79
N LEU A 104 -13.86 14.84 -1.29
CA LEU A 104 -13.56 13.39 -1.39
C LEU A 104 -14.69 12.58 -2.06
N PRO A 105 -15.10 12.91 -3.29
CA PRO A 105 -16.27 12.32 -3.92
C PRO A 105 -16.10 10.79 -4.10
N GLY A 106 -17.07 10.04 -3.57
CA GLY A 106 -17.07 8.58 -3.65
C GLY A 106 -16.12 7.87 -2.70
N TYR A 107 -15.50 8.59 -1.75
CA TYR A 107 -14.72 8.00 -0.67
C TYR A 107 -15.45 8.11 0.66
N THR A 108 -15.54 7.02 1.41
CA THR A 108 -15.80 7.08 2.85
C THR A 108 -14.53 7.55 3.56
N ASP A 109 -14.63 7.90 4.84
CA ASP A 109 -13.46 8.30 5.61
C ASP A 109 -12.47 7.14 5.79
N GLU A 110 -12.97 5.91 5.91
CA GLU A 110 -12.12 4.71 5.98
C GLU A 110 -11.39 4.45 4.66
N MET A 111 -12.05 4.65 3.52
CA MET A 111 -11.39 4.53 2.21
C MET A 111 -10.32 5.61 2.02
N ALA A 112 -10.61 6.85 2.44
CA ALA A 112 -9.66 7.95 2.38
C ALA A 112 -8.47 7.71 3.33
N LEU A 113 -8.74 7.17 4.53
CA LEU A 113 -7.70 6.77 5.47
C LEU A 113 -6.75 5.74 4.84
N ARG A 114 -7.29 4.67 4.27
CA ARG A 114 -6.49 3.64 3.59
C ARG A 114 -5.66 4.21 2.44
N LEU A 115 -6.24 5.07 1.62
CA LEU A 115 -5.53 5.76 0.54
C LEU A 115 -4.28 6.48 1.05
N LEU A 116 -4.39 7.16 2.19
CA LEU A 116 -3.32 8.00 2.74
C LEU A 116 -2.31 7.22 3.59
N THR A 117 -2.71 6.09 4.18
CA THR A 117 -1.85 5.30 5.09
C THR A 117 -1.25 4.06 4.46
N GLU A 118 -1.92 3.45 3.47
CA GLU A 118 -1.52 2.16 2.89
C GLU A 118 -0.87 2.29 1.50
N GLY A 119 -0.66 3.50 1.01
CA GLY A 119 0.10 3.74 -0.22
C GLY A 119 -0.74 3.94 -1.47
N ALA A 120 -1.68 4.85 -1.43
CA ALA A 120 -2.51 5.26 -2.56
C ALA A 120 -3.41 4.13 -3.11
N ILE A 121 -4.10 3.44 -2.20
CA ILE A 121 -5.13 2.48 -2.56
C ILE A 121 -6.43 3.24 -2.87
N GLY A 122 -6.93 3.06 -4.08
CA GLY A 122 -8.17 3.67 -4.55
C GLY A 122 -9.42 3.05 -3.90
N ARG A 123 -10.57 3.68 -4.12
CA ARG A 123 -11.88 3.23 -3.58
C ARG A 123 -12.29 1.83 -4.03
N ASN A 124 -11.79 1.36 -5.18
CA ASN A 124 -12.00 0.01 -5.70
C ASN A 124 -11.00 -1.04 -5.15
N GLY A 125 -10.11 -0.64 -4.25
CA GLY A 125 -9.06 -1.50 -3.68
C GLY A 125 -7.82 -1.66 -4.57
N GLU A 126 -7.79 -1.03 -5.74
CA GLU A 126 -6.64 -1.09 -6.65
C GLU A 126 -5.65 0.04 -6.36
N GLN A 127 -4.40 -0.20 -6.73
CA GLN A 127 -3.36 0.82 -6.66
C GLN A 127 -3.67 1.97 -7.62
N LEU A 128 -3.63 3.21 -7.14
CA LEU A 128 -3.74 4.38 -8.01
C LEU A 128 -2.51 4.51 -8.90
N ARG A 129 -2.73 5.02 -10.11
CA ARG A 129 -1.67 5.22 -11.10
C ARG A 129 -0.73 6.35 -10.69
N PRO A 130 0.57 6.28 -11.07
CA PRO A 130 1.46 7.42 -10.95
C PRO A 130 0.89 8.64 -11.73
N PRO A 131 1.21 9.87 -11.38
CA PRO A 131 2.15 10.32 -10.35
C PRO A 131 1.57 10.41 -8.93
N MET A 132 0.35 9.90 -8.67
CA MET A 132 -0.19 9.94 -7.31
C MET A 132 0.79 9.26 -6.34
N PRO A 133 1.36 9.99 -5.35
CA PRO A 133 2.33 9.42 -4.44
C PRO A 133 1.72 8.32 -3.56
N ARG A 134 2.52 7.33 -3.22
CA ARG A 134 2.14 6.25 -2.30
C ARG A 134 2.35 6.72 -0.86
N PHE A 135 1.42 7.50 -0.36
CA PHE A 135 1.49 8.04 1.00
C PHE A 135 1.55 6.94 2.07
N ARG A 136 2.23 7.24 3.15
CA ARG A 136 2.39 6.44 4.38
C ARG A 136 2.21 7.35 5.58
N MET A 137 1.14 8.12 5.58
CA MET A 137 0.85 9.05 6.67
C MET A 137 0.54 8.30 7.96
N SER A 138 0.74 8.95 9.09
CA SER A 138 0.17 8.49 10.35
C SER A 138 -1.37 8.53 10.27
N VAL A 139 -2.04 7.74 11.10
CA VAL A 139 -3.51 7.75 11.17
C VAL A 139 -4.03 9.14 11.53
N GLN A 140 -3.31 9.88 12.38
CA GLN A 140 -3.69 11.23 12.77
C GLN A 140 -3.53 12.22 11.61
N ASP A 141 -2.39 12.22 10.91
CA ASP A 141 -2.20 13.11 9.75
C ASP A 141 -3.23 12.84 8.66
N ALA A 142 -3.52 11.57 8.40
CA ALA A 142 -4.56 11.20 7.45
C ALA A 142 -5.96 11.69 7.87
N ALA A 143 -6.29 11.61 9.17
CA ALA A 143 -7.54 12.16 9.69
C ALA A 143 -7.61 13.69 9.54
N ASP A 144 -6.49 14.38 9.76
CA ASP A 144 -6.39 15.83 9.60
C ASP A 144 -6.58 16.24 8.13
N VAL A 145 -5.92 15.52 7.21
CA VAL A 145 -6.11 15.69 5.76
C VAL A 145 -7.57 15.47 5.36
N ILE A 146 -8.20 14.41 5.85
CA ILE A 146 -9.62 14.11 5.56
C ILE A 146 -10.52 15.23 6.08
N ALA A 147 -10.29 15.70 7.31
CA ALA A 147 -11.07 16.79 7.90
C ALA A 147 -11.00 18.07 7.03
N TYR A 148 -9.82 18.42 6.54
CA TYR A 148 -9.68 19.56 5.62
C TYR A 148 -10.32 19.29 4.26
N MET A 149 -10.06 18.17 3.65
CA MET A 149 -10.51 17.86 2.29
C MET A 149 -12.04 17.70 2.17
N ARG A 150 -12.73 17.39 3.26
CA ARG A 150 -14.21 17.38 3.28
C ARG A 150 -14.79 18.77 3.07
N PHE A 151 -14.13 19.79 3.64
CA PHE A 151 -14.58 21.18 3.61
C PHE A 151 -13.39 22.12 3.37
N PRO A 152 -12.68 22.02 2.25
CA PRO A 152 -11.59 22.94 1.94
C PRO A 152 -12.22 24.31 1.67
N GLY A 153 -11.82 25.29 2.47
CA GLY A 153 -12.28 26.68 2.42
C GLY A 153 -12.06 27.33 1.06
#